data_f15d48a17953480e9adf07b4606e5e06
#
_entry.id   f15d48a17953480e9adf07b4606e5e06
#
_cell.length_a   1.000
_cell.length_b   1.000
_cell.length_c   1.000
_cell.angle_alpha   90.00
_cell.angle_beta   90.00
_cell.angle_gamma   90.00
#
_symmetry.space_group_name_H-M   'P 1'
#
loop_
_entity.id
_entity.type
_entity.pdbx_description
1 polymer ?
#
loop_
_entity_poly.entity_id
_entity_poly.type
_entity_poly.pdbx_seq_one_letter_code
_entity_poly.pdbx_strand_id
1 'polypeptide(L)'
;MLLLEGNDMWVNLKTSFVDIDELLLFLKGQKFSGYLHFEFSDSQCALFLQLGDVVNGLVALEEERNVGSRAVKRILVRSRQDKGGTIKVTQLPLQNMQFLSEAYGLSVRMLHKNLSSKYSNLSEFLEKLQYESFSGCIEVWFPVDDRHGIIFLEDGLTTAIMTEELLVDLKEGTASQLKFAESFINRAQRSGVQYNAFVEN
;
A
#
# COMPACT_ATOMS: atom_id res chain seq x y z
N MET A 1 -1.25 7.21 -1.39
CA MET A 1 -0.80 5.87 -0.92
C MET A 1 -1.91 5.26 -0.07
N LEU A 2 -2.33 4.04 -0.36
CA LEU A 2 -3.34 3.33 0.42
C LEU A 2 -2.66 2.51 1.53
N LEU A 3 -3.19 2.56 2.74
CA LEU A 3 -2.78 1.75 3.89
C LEU A 3 -4.03 1.22 4.58
N LEU A 4 -3.91 0.06 5.23
CA LEU A 4 -5.02 -0.52 5.99
C LEU A 4 -5.37 0.35 7.20
N GLU A 5 -6.66 0.49 7.47
CA GLU A 5 -7.14 1.08 8.71
C GLU A 5 -6.79 0.22 9.92
N GLY A 6 -6.48 0.86 11.03
CA GLY A 6 -6.11 0.20 12.27
C GLY A 6 -6.37 1.07 13.48
N ASN A 7 -5.78 0.69 14.61
CA ASN A 7 -5.86 1.49 15.81
C ASN A 7 -4.80 2.59 15.79
N ASP A 8 -5.22 3.84 15.61
CA ASP A 8 -4.32 4.99 15.59
C ASP A 8 -3.84 5.30 17.01
N MET A 9 -2.57 5.00 17.29
CA MET A 9 -1.96 5.32 18.58
C MET A 9 -1.61 6.80 18.68
N TRP A 10 -1.05 7.36 17.62
CA TRP A 10 -0.71 8.78 17.52
C TRP A 10 -0.98 9.30 16.12
N VAL A 11 -1.50 10.52 16.06
CA VAL A 11 -1.80 11.23 14.81
C VAL A 11 -1.15 12.63 14.83
N ASN A 12 -0.78 13.11 13.66
CA ASN A 12 -0.25 14.47 13.47
C ASN A 12 1.01 14.80 14.30
N LEU A 13 1.83 13.80 14.66
CA LEU A 13 3.12 14.06 15.27
C LEU A 13 4.02 14.80 14.27
N LYS A 14 4.55 15.95 14.67
CA LYS A 14 5.46 16.70 13.80
C LYS A 14 6.87 16.14 13.86
N THR A 15 7.50 15.93 12.69
CA THR A 15 8.90 15.48 12.60
C THR A 15 9.88 16.43 13.31
N SER A 16 9.49 17.70 13.52
CA SER A 16 10.29 18.67 14.28
C SER A 16 10.35 18.40 15.78
N PHE A 17 9.41 17.65 16.34
CA PHE A 17 9.29 17.37 17.78
C PHE A 17 9.57 15.92 18.15
N VAL A 18 9.63 15.03 17.16
CA VAL A 18 9.83 13.59 17.38
C VAL A 18 11.27 13.21 17.05
N ASP A 19 11.94 12.58 18.00
CA ASP A 19 13.13 11.81 17.71
C ASP A 19 12.70 10.43 17.19
N ILE A 20 12.95 10.19 15.91
CA ILE A 20 12.51 8.96 15.25
C ILE A 20 13.21 7.73 15.80
N ASP A 21 14.46 7.86 16.24
CA ASP A 21 15.23 6.74 16.76
C ASP A 21 14.70 6.32 18.14
N GLU A 22 14.38 7.30 19.00
CA GLU A 22 13.74 7.05 20.30
C GLU A 22 12.32 6.49 20.14
N LEU A 23 11.56 6.99 19.15
CA LEU A 23 10.22 6.45 18.84
C LEU A 23 10.31 4.98 18.42
N LEU A 24 11.23 4.63 17.52
CA LEU A 24 11.42 3.24 17.08
C LEU A 24 11.89 2.35 18.23
N LEU A 25 12.79 2.84 19.10
CA LEU A 25 13.23 2.11 20.27
C LEU A 25 12.09 1.85 21.26
N PHE A 26 11.22 2.85 21.49
CA PHE A 26 10.01 2.69 22.29
C PHE A 26 9.09 1.62 21.71
N LEU A 27 8.77 1.71 20.40
CA LEU A 27 7.90 0.75 19.70
C LEU A 27 8.48 -0.67 19.72
N LYS A 28 9.82 -0.79 19.65
CA LYS A 28 10.51 -2.08 19.82
C LYS A 28 10.30 -2.66 21.21
N GLY A 29 10.43 -1.85 22.26
CA GLY A 29 10.13 -2.28 23.63
C GLY A 29 8.71 -2.75 23.86
N GLN A 30 7.74 -2.19 23.09
CA GLN A 30 6.34 -2.59 23.12
C GLN A 30 5.99 -3.79 22.21
N LYS A 31 6.96 -4.36 21.48
CA LYS A 31 6.72 -5.38 20.44
C LYS A 31 5.63 -4.96 19.46
N PHE A 32 5.63 -3.68 19.07
CA PHE A 32 4.62 -3.07 18.23
C PHE A 32 4.57 -3.76 16.85
N SER A 33 3.36 -4.00 16.35
CA SER A 33 3.10 -4.40 14.96
C SER A 33 2.15 -3.40 14.33
N GLY A 34 2.52 -2.87 13.15
CA GLY A 34 1.80 -1.81 12.48
C GLY A 34 2.70 -0.97 11.59
N TYR A 35 2.32 0.27 11.35
CA TYR A 35 3.12 1.14 10.50
C TYR A 35 3.22 2.57 11.05
N LEU A 36 4.31 3.26 10.67
CA LEU A 36 4.45 4.70 10.77
C LEU A 36 4.22 5.29 9.39
N HIS A 37 3.19 6.09 9.23
CA HIS A 37 2.91 6.83 8.01
C HIS A 37 3.48 8.26 8.13
N PHE A 38 4.31 8.63 7.18
CA PHE A 38 4.92 9.95 7.08
C PHE A 38 4.32 10.71 5.91
N GLU A 39 3.89 11.92 6.16
CA GLU A 39 3.49 12.86 5.11
C GLU A 39 4.51 13.99 5.02
N PHE A 40 5.18 14.08 3.89
CA PHE A 40 6.07 15.16 3.51
C PHE A 40 5.45 15.97 2.38
N SER A 41 6.02 17.13 2.06
CA SER A 41 5.47 18.05 1.05
C SER A 41 5.41 17.45 -0.37
N ASP A 42 6.26 16.49 -0.69
CA ASP A 42 6.43 15.89 -2.04
C ASP A 42 6.22 14.37 -2.09
N SER A 43 5.99 13.73 -0.94
CA SER A 43 5.86 12.28 -0.89
C SER A 43 5.13 11.81 0.37
N GLN A 44 4.54 10.63 0.28
CA GLN A 44 4.04 9.85 1.41
C GLN A 44 4.95 8.65 1.59
N CYS A 45 5.25 8.32 2.85
CA CYS A 45 6.10 7.18 3.16
C CYS A 45 5.50 6.34 4.28
N ALA A 46 5.85 5.04 4.32
CA ALA A 46 5.50 4.18 5.45
C ALA A 46 6.71 3.34 5.88
N LEU A 47 6.88 3.17 7.20
CA LEU A 47 7.72 2.14 7.78
C LEU A 47 6.83 1.06 8.35
N PHE A 48 7.05 -0.17 7.95
CA PHE A 48 6.33 -1.35 8.42
C PHE A 48 7.11 -2.04 9.54
N LEU A 49 6.43 -2.26 10.68
CA LEU A 49 7.02 -2.87 11.85
C LEU A 49 6.30 -4.17 12.23
N GLN A 50 7.08 -5.21 12.52
CA GLN A 50 6.59 -6.48 13.06
C GLN A 50 7.31 -6.76 14.37
N LEU A 51 6.55 -6.90 15.45
CA LEU A 51 7.07 -7.12 16.81
C LEU A 51 8.17 -6.11 17.22
N GLY A 52 8.07 -4.89 16.71
CA GLY A 52 8.99 -3.79 16.98
C GLY A 52 10.19 -3.66 16.05
N ASP A 53 10.43 -4.62 15.17
CA ASP A 53 11.47 -4.54 14.16
C ASP A 53 10.94 -3.97 12.85
N VAL A 54 11.69 -3.05 12.23
CA VAL A 54 11.38 -2.50 10.91
C VAL A 54 11.65 -3.58 9.87
N VAL A 55 10.59 -4.06 9.21
CA VAL A 55 10.68 -5.16 8.22
C VAL A 55 10.65 -4.67 6.78
N ASN A 56 10.01 -3.53 6.51
CA ASN A 56 9.94 -2.96 5.17
C ASN A 56 9.73 -1.44 5.24
N GLY A 57 9.95 -0.75 4.13
CA GLY A 57 9.63 0.67 3.94
C GLY A 57 9.02 0.89 2.58
N LEU A 58 8.12 1.86 2.49
CA LEU A 58 7.47 2.29 1.26
C LEU A 58 7.63 3.80 1.11
N VAL A 59 8.17 4.23 -0.01
CA VAL A 59 8.20 5.64 -0.45
C VAL A 59 7.32 5.76 -1.67
N ALA A 60 6.20 6.45 -1.53
CA ALA A 60 5.26 6.73 -2.61
C ALA A 60 5.50 8.14 -3.15
N LEU A 61 5.93 8.21 -4.39
CA LEU A 61 5.99 9.39 -5.22
C LEU A 61 4.80 9.38 -6.20
N GLU A 62 4.61 10.44 -6.97
CA GLU A 62 3.48 10.50 -7.92
C GLU A 62 3.50 9.32 -8.90
N GLU A 63 4.67 9.00 -9.46
CA GLU A 63 4.82 8.00 -10.52
C GLU A 63 5.59 6.75 -10.11
N GLU A 64 6.04 6.67 -8.85
CA GLU A 64 6.87 5.57 -8.36
C GLU A 64 6.47 5.12 -6.97
N ARG A 65 6.67 3.84 -6.72
CA ARG A 65 6.62 3.22 -5.39
C ARG A 65 7.93 2.48 -5.17
N ASN A 66 8.73 2.96 -4.23
CA ASN A 66 10.01 2.34 -3.87
C ASN A 66 9.87 1.64 -2.53
N VAL A 67 10.33 0.39 -2.44
CA VAL A 67 10.21 -0.43 -1.23
C VAL A 67 11.55 -1.02 -0.79
N GLY A 68 11.54 -1.70 0.36
CA GLY A 68 12.70 -2.42 0.88
C GLY A 68 13.67 -1.55 1.66
N SER A 69 14.87 -2.07 1.87
CA SER A 69 15.90 -1.47 2.73
C SER A 69 16.34 -0.06 2.29
N ARG A 70 16.33 0.21 0.97
CA ARG A 70 16.64 1.55 0.44
C ARG A 70 15.56 2.56 0.82
N ALA A 71 14.30 2.16 0.74
CA ALA A 71 13.17 2.99 1.16
C ALA A 71 13.23 3.26 2.67
N VAL A 72 13.48 2.22 3.51
CA VAL A 72 13.68 2.38 4.94
C VAL A 72 14.76 3.42 5.23
N LYS A 73 15.96 3.27 4.63
CA LYS A 73 17.06 4.22 4.82
C LYS A 73 16.67 5.65 4.42
N ARG A 74 16.00 5.81 3.28
CA ARG A 74 15.54 7.12 2.78
C ARG A 74 14.55 7.78 3.75
N ILE A 75 13.59 7.01 4.27
CA ILE A 75 12.60 7.51 5.23
C ILE A 75 13.27 7.96 6.52
N LEU A 76 14.16 7.14 7.10
CA LEU A 76 14.86 7.45 8.35
C LEU A 76 15.76 8.70 8.21
N VAL A 77 16.50 8.82 7.11
CA VAL A 77 17.31 10.02 6.85
C VAL A 77 16.40 11.25 6.75
N ARG A 78 15.32 11.14 5.97
CA ARG A 78 14.42 12.26 5.75
C ARG A 78 13.68 12.69 7.03
N SER A 79 13.19 11.76 7.82
CA SER A 79 12.47 12.08 9.08
C SER A 79 13.33 12.82 10.11
N ARG A 80 14.67 12.63 10.07
CA ARG A 80 15.61 13.39 10.90
C ARG A 80 15.89 14.80 10.37
N GLN A 81 15.84 15.00 9.06
CA GLN A 81 16.23 16.24 8.39
C GLN A 81 15.04 17.17 8.11
N ASP A 82 13.92 16.60 7.61
CA ASP A 82 12.73 17.37 7.26
C ASP A 82 11.86 17.62 8.49
N LYS A 83 11.82 18.91 8.92
CA LYS A 83 11.06 19.33 10.08
C LYS A 83 9.61 19.73 9.77
N GLY A 84 9.21 19.69 8.50
CA GLY A 84 7.86 20.05 8.03
C GLY A 84 6.89 18.89 7.93
N GLY A 85 7.38 17.65 8.06
CA GLY A 85 6.55 16.45 7.92
C GLY A 85 5.66 16.15 9.12
N THR A 86 4.70 15.24 8.90
CA THR A 86 3.87 14.64 9.96
C THR A 86 4.02 13.14 10.00
N ILE A 87 3.81 12.56 11.18
CA ILE A 87 3.85 11.11 11.43
C ILE A 87 2.53 10.70 12.04
N LYS A 88 1.95 9.64 11.50
CA LYS A 88 0.83 8.89 12.08
C LYS A 88 1.33 7.48 12.43
N VAL A 89 1.02 7.01 13.62
CA VAL A 89 1.39 5.66 14.09
C VAL A 89 0.12 4.84 14.23
N THR A 90 -0.01 3.80 13.43
CA THR A 90 -1.19 2.93 13.38
C THR A 90 -0.81 1.50 13.71
N GLN A 91 -1.46 0.94 14.72
CA GLN A 91 -1.29 -0.45 15.14
C GLN A 91 -2.20 -1.35 14.30
N LEU A 92 -1.64 -2.47 13.85
CA LEU A 92 -2.36 -3.54 13.15
C LEU A 92 -2.14 -4.89 13.85
N PRO A 93 -3.07 -5.84 13.71
CA PRO A 93 -2.80 -7.24 14.01
C PRO A 93 -1.55 -7.73 13.25
N LEU A 94 -0.73 -8.56 13.89
CA LEU A 94 0.53 -9.05 13.30
C LEU A 94 0.31 -9.68 11.92
N GLN A 95 -0.74 -10.49 11.75
CA GLN A 95 -1.07 -11.13 10.48
C GLN A 95 -1.36 -10.11 9.37
N ASN A 96 -2.15 -9.07 9.66
CA ASN A 96 -2.44 -8.01 8.69
C ASN A 96 -1.18 -7.25 8.31
N MET A 97 -0.26 -7.04 9.28
CA MET A 97 1.01 -6.38 9.03
C MET A 97 1.94 -7.21 8.14
N GLN A 98 1.96 -8.54 8.34
CA GLN A 98 2.71 -9.46 7.48
C GLN A 98 2.21 -9.38 6.04
N PHE A 99 0.90 -9.55 5.82
CA PHE A 99 0.30 -9.46 4.49
C PHE A 99 0.50 -8.10 3.83
N LEU A 100 0.37 -7.00 4.59
CA LEU A 100 0.60 -5.66 4.06
C LEU A 100 2.06 -5.47 3.61
N SER A 101 3.02 -5.95 4.40
CA SER A 101 4.44 -5.89 4.07
C SER A 101 4.80 -6.72 2.84
N GLU A 102 4.17 -7.88 2.66
CA GLU A 102 4.34 -8.76 1.49
C GLU A 102 3.69 -8.17 0.25
N ALA A 103 2.46 -7.64 0.36
CA ALA A 103 1.76 -7.00 -0.74
C ALA A 103 2.54 -5.80 -1.33
N TYR A 104 3.19 -5.02 -0.46
CA TYR A 104 4.13 -3.98 -0.87
C TYR A 104 5.57 -4.51 -1.01
N GLY A 105 5.75 -5.68 -1.61
CA GLY A 105 7.05 -6.33 -1.79
C GLY A 105 7.85 -5.81 -2.98
N LEU A 106 7.19 -5.24 -3.98
CA LEU A 106 7.81 -4.82 -5.24
C LEU A 106 7.93 -3.30 -5.35
N SER A 107 9.08 -2.83 -5.83
CA SER A 107 9.22 -1.45 -6.30
C SER A 107 8.63 -1.34 -7.70
N VAL A 108 7.75 -0.36 -7.90
CA VAL A 108 7.01 -0.21 -9.16
C VAL A 108 7.07 1.24 -9.67
N ARG A 109 6.94 1.39 -11.00
CA ARG A 109 6.76 2.68 -11.67
C ARG A 109 5.44 2.72 -12.44
N MET A 110 4.91 3.90 -12.64
CA MET A 110 3.67 4.10 -13.37
C MET A 110 3.82 3.66 -14.84
N LEU A 111 2.91 2.80 -15.27
CA LEU A 111 2.79 2.35 -16.66
C LEU A 111 1.64 3.08 -17.36
N HIS A 112 0.47 3.14 -16.70
CA HIS A 112 -0.71 3.81 -17.23
C HIS A 112 -1.34 4.69 -16.16
N LYS A 113 -1.78 5.91 -16.54
CA LYS A 113 -2.38 6.89 -15.65
C LYS A 113 -3.81 7.21 -16.09
N ASN A 114 -4.71 7.35 -15.12
CA ASN A 114 -6.08 7.82 -15.33
C ASN A 114 -6.91 7.01 -16.34
N LEU A 115 -6.70 5.70 -16.39
CA LEU A 115 -7.60 4.83 -17.12
C LEU A 115 -9.00 4.85 -16.47
N SER A 116 -10.05 4.69 -17.26
CA SER A 116 -11.44 4.70 -16.74
C SER A 116 -12.18 3.47 -17.18
N SER A 117 -12.81 2.77 -16.25
CA SER A 117 -13.65 1.60 -16.57
C SER A 117 -14.88 1.91 -17.39
N LYS A 118 -15.20 3.20 -17.62
CA LYS A 118 -16.23 3.63 -18.58
C LYS A 118 -15.83 3.41 -20.03
N TYR A 119 -14.53 3.44 -20.33
CA TYR A 119 -13.97 3.38 -21.69
C TYR A 119 -13.02 2.21 -21.89
N SER A 120 -12.57 1.57 -20.81
CA SER A 120 -11.69 0.42 -20.85
C SER A 120 -12.23 -0.66 -19.90
N ASN A 121 -12.43 -1.86 -20.41
CA ASN A 121 -12.92 -2.97 -19.62
C ASN A 121 -11.81 -3.44 -18.65
N LEU A 122 -12.04 -3.25 -17.35
CA LEU A 122 -11.05 -3.64 -16.34
C LEU A 122 -10.76 -5.15 -16.34
N SER A 123 -11.79 -5.98 -16.59
CA SER A 123 -11.62 -7.43 -16.65
C SER A 123 -10.76 -7.84 -17.85
N GLU A 124 -11.04 -7.29 -19.04
CA GLU A 124 -10.20 -7.55 -20.23
C GLU A 124 -8.77 -7.00 -20.06
N PHE A 125 -8.62 -5.87 -19.35
CA PHE A 125 -7.32 -5.34 -19.02
C PHE A 125 -6.53 -6.29 -18.09
N LEU A 126 -7.18 -6.86 -17.06
CA LEU A 126 -6.58 -7.86 -16.18
C LEU A 126 -6.21 -9.14 -16.94
N GLU A 127 -7.08 -9.63 -17.85
CA GLU A 127 -6.77 -10.78 -18.70
C GLU A 127 -5.56 -10.54 -19.59
N LYS A 128 -5.44 -9.32 -20.17
CA LYS A 128 -4.25 -8.92 -20.93
C LYS A 128 -2.99 -8.93 -20.06
N LEU A 129 -3.06 -8.36 -18.85
CA LEU A 129 -1.93 -8.36 -17.91
C LEU A 129 -1.52 -9.79 -17.50
N GLN A 130 -2.51 -10.69 -17.37
CA GLN A 130 -2.25 -12.11 -17.12
C GLN A 130 -1.48 -12.75 -18.29
N TYR A 131 -1.91 -12.50 -19.51
CA TYR A 131 -1.23 -13.01 -20.71
C TYR A 131 0.20 -12.49 -20.84
N GLU A 132 0.45 -11.25 -20.42
CA GLU A 132 1.76 -10.59 -20.46
C GLU A 132 2.64 -10.96 -19.24
N SER A 133 2.20 -11.84 -18.33
CA SER A 133 2.90 -12.18 -17.07
C SER A 133 3.31 -10.94 -16.28
N PHE A 134 2.39 -10.00 -16.17
CA PHE A 134 2.64 -8.70 -15.54
C PHE A 134 2.83 -8.83 -14.02
N SER A 135 3.89 -8.18 -13.48
CA SER A 135 4.08 -8.01 -12.04
C SER A 135 4.00 -6.54 -11.68
N GLY A 136 3.20 -6.22 -10.64
CA GLY A 136 2.97 -4.86 -10.21
C GLY A 136 1.67 -4.66 -9.47
N CYS A 137 1.06 -3.49 -9.61
CA CYS A 137 -0.24 -3.23 -8.98
C CYS A 137 -1.13 -2.29 -9.81
N ILE A 138 -2.44 -2.37 -9.56
CA ILE A 138 -3.44 -1.46 -10.10
C ILE A 138 -4.10 -0.74 -8.94
N GLU A 139 -3.90 0.57 -8.84
CA GLU A 139 -4.63 1.43 -7.91
C GLU A 139 -5.97 1.81 -8.53
N VAL A 140 -7.06 1.57 -7.80
CA VAL A 140 -8.44 1.81 -8.25
C VAL A 140 -9.06 2.87 -7.36
N TRP A 141 -9.65 3.89 -7.95
CA TRP A 141 -10.42 4.91 -7.26
C TRP A 141 -11.89 4.85 -7.65
N PHE A 142 -12.77 4.79 -6.64
CA PHE A 142 -14.23 4.78 -6.76
C PHE A 142 -14.75 6.21 -6.53
N PRO A 143 -15.02 7.01 -7.58
CA PRO A 143 -15.34 8.43 -7.43
C PRO A 143 -16.68 8.69 -6.74
N VAL A 144 -17.59 7.72 -6.72
CA VAL A 144 -18.91 7.86 -6.08
C VAL A 144 -18.80 7.80 -4.55
N ASP A 145 -17.96 6.90 -4.05
CA ASP A 145 -17.85 6.62 -2.62
C ASP A 145 -16.58 7.25 -2.00
N ASP A 146 -15.74 7.89 -2.84
CA ASP A 146 -14.39 8.38 -2.49
C ASP A 146 -13.52 7.30 -1.83
N ARG A 147 -13.64 6.06 -2.32
CA ARG A 147 -12.90 4.90 -1.82
C ARG A 147 -11.78 4.50 -2.76
N HIS A 148 -10.75 3.91 -2.18
CA HIS A 148 -9.61 3.40 -2.92
C HIS A 148 -9.48 1.89 -2.76
N GLY A 149 -8.84 1.27 -3.75
CA GLY A 149 -8.43 -0.12 -3.66
C GLY A 149 -7.16 -0.35 -4.46
N ILE A 150 -6.47 -1.44 -4.16
CA ILE A 150 -5.30 -1.89 -4.92
C ILE A 150 -5.45 -3.36 -5.24
N ILE A 151 -5.20 -3.72 -6.49
CA ILE A 151 -5.06 -5.09 -6.97
C ILE A 151 -3.57 -5.33 -7.16
N PHE A 152 -3.01 -6.30 -6.44
CA PHE A 152 -1.60 -6.72 -6.59
C PHE A 152 -1.53 -7.91 -7.54
N LEU A 153 -0.55 -7.87 -8.45
CA LEU A 153 -0.31 -8.91 -9.44
C LEU A 153 1.15 -9.38 -9.39
N GLU A 154 1.34 -10.68 -9.54
CA GLU A 154 2.64 -11.34 -9.66
C GLU A 154 2.54 -12.36 -10.79
N ASP A 155 3.40 -12.28 -11.79
CA ASP A 155 3.38 -13.12 -13.00
C ASP A 155 1.99 -13.19 -13.68
N GLY A 156 1.26 -12.07 -13.70
CA GLY A 156 -0.07 -11.95 -14.27
C GLY A 156 -1.21 -12.44 -13.37
N LEU A 157 -0.91 -13.07 -12.25
CA LEU A 157 -1.94 -13.56 -11.32
C LEU A 157 -2.24 -12.50 -10.25
N THR A 158 -3.51 -12.31 -9.93
CA THR A 158 -3.91 -11.48 -8.80
C THR A 158 -3.55 -12.19 -7.49
N THR A 159 -2.60 -11.62 -6.74
CA THR A 159 -2.10 -12.20 -5.49
C THR A 159 -2.77 -11.63 -4.25
N ALA A 160 -3.23 -10.37 -4.32
CA ALA A 160 -3.99 -9.77 -3.23
C ALA A 160 -4.87 -8.62 -3.73
N ILE A 161 -5.93 -8.32 -2.98
CA ILE A 161 -6.75 -7.10 -3.16
C ILE A 161 -6.83 -6.40 -1.82
N MET A 162 -6.54 -5.11 -1.81
CA MET A 162 -6.59 -4.26 -0.63
C MET A 162 -7.58 -3.10 -0.81
N THR A 163 -8.34 -2.82 0.23
CA THR A 163 -9.11 -1.59 0.43
C THR A 163 -8.61 -0.91 1.71
N GLU A 164 -9.18 0.23 2.11
CA GLU A 164 -8.85 0.85 3.40
C GLU A 164 -9.12 -0.10 4.58
N GLU A 165 -10.20 -0.88 4.50
CA GLU A 165 -10.71 -1.71 5.61
C GLU A 165 -10.15 -3.13 5.60
N LEU A 166 -9.76 -3.65 4.41
CA LEU A 166 -9.50 -5.08 4.24
C LEU A 166 -8.37 -5.35 3.25
N LEU A 167 -7.50 -6.27 3.62
CA LEU A 167 -6.54 -6.92 2.71
C LEU A 167 -6.87 -8.41 2.60
N VAL A 168 -7.14 -8.87 1.39
CA VAL A 168 -7.44 -10.27 1.08
C VAL A 168 -6.27 -10.85 0.31
N ASP A 169 -5.57 -11.82 0.91
CA ASP A 169 -4.58 -12.63 0.23
C ASP A 169 -5.30 -13.66 -0.65
N LEU A 170 -4.91 -13.76 -1.91
CA LEU A 170 -5.51 -14.67 -2.90
C LEU A 170 -4.59 -15.83 -3.27
N LYS A 171 -3.38 -15.89 -2.72
CA LYS A 171 -2.39 -16.95 -3.03
C LYS A 171 -2.93 -18.36 -2.70
N GLU A 172 -3.69 -18.49 -1.61
CA GLU A 172 -4.34 -19.75 -1.24
C GLU A 172 -5.64 -20.05 -1.99
N GLY A 173 -6.27 -19.03 -2.58
CA GLY A 173 -7.40 -19.14 -3.48
C GLY A 173 -8.65 -19.82 -2.89
N THR A 174 -8.99 -19.58 -1.62
CA THR A 174 -10.23 -20.11 -1.04
C THR A 174 -11.47 -19.56 -1.75
N ALA A 175 -12.56 -20.32 -1.74
CA ALA A 175 -13.81 -19.92 -2.42
C ALA A 175 -14.34 -18.55 -1.97
N SER A 176 -14.18 -18.20 -0.68
CA SER A 176 -14.57 -16.89 -0.15
C SER A 176 -13.67 -15.75 -0.66
N GLN A 177 -12.37 -15.97 -0.76
CA GLN A 177 -11.40 -15.01 -1.27
C GLN A 177 -11.61 -14.76 -2.76
N LEU A 178 -11.82 -15.81 -3.56
CA LEU A 178 -12.12 -15.70 -4.99
C LEU A 178 -13.44 -14.96 -5.21
N LYS A 179 -14.49 -15.26 -4.44
CA LYS A 179 -15.77 -14.54 -4.51
C LYS A 179 -15.63 -13.07 -4.15
N PHE A 180 -14.78 -12.72 -3.19
CA PHE A 180 -14.47 -11.33 -2.86
C PHE A 180 -13.81 -10.63 -4.04
N ALA A 181 -12.78 -11.26 -4.65
CA ALA A 181 -12.06 -10.70 -5.80
C ALA A 181 -13.00 -10.45 -6.98
N GLU A 182 -13.84 -11.43 -7.34
CA GLU A 182 -14.86 -11.27 -8.38
C GLU A 182 -15.83 -10.12 -8.07
N SER A 183 -16.30 -10.04 -6.83
CA SER A 183 -17.20 -8.98 -6.39
C SER A 183 -16.55 -7.60 -6.48
N PHE A 184 -15.29 -7.48 -6.06
CA PHE A 184 -14.53 -6.23 -6.15
C PHE A 184 -14.34 -5.78 -7.61
N ILE A 185 -13.88 -6.66 -8.49
CA ILE A 185 -13.66 -6.36 -9.92
C ILE A 185 -14.98 -5.99 -10.61
N ASN A 186 -16.05 -6.76 -10.37
CA ASN A 186 -17.37 -6.47 -10.92
C ASN A 186 -17.92 -5.12 -10.44
N ARG A 187 -17.72 -4.77 -9.16
CA ARG A 187 -18.08 -3.47 -8.63
C ARG A 187 -17.27 -2.36 -9.30
N ALA A 188 -15.96 -2.52 -9.40
CA ALA A 188 -15.08 -1.56 -10.07
C ALA A 188 -15.52 -1.30 -11.51
N GLN A 189 -15.85 -2.37 -12.27
CA GLN A 189 -16.33 -2.25 -13.64
C GLN A 189 -17.66 -1.47 -13.75
N ARG A 190 -18.61 -1.74 -12.85
CA ARG A 190 -19.95 -1.12 -12.86
C ARG A 190 -19.95 0.32 -12.34
N SER A 191 -19.09 0.67 -11.40
CA SER A 191 -19.06 1.99 -10.75
C SER A 191 -18.35 3.07 -11.57
N GLY A 192 -17.76 2.73 -12.71
CA GLY A 192 -17.06 3.71 -13.55
C GLY A 192 -15.82 4.27 -12.87
N VAL A 193 -15.01 3.38 -12.26
CA VAL A 193 -13.79 3.73 -11.55
C VAL A 193 -12.72 4.34 -12.46
N GLN A 194 -11.83 5.10 -11.85
CA GLN A 194 -10.54 5.46 -12.43
C GLN A 194 -9.46 4.54 -11.86
N TYR A 195 -8.44 4.21 -12.66
CA TYR A 195 -7.36 3.37 -12.20
C TYR A 195 -6.02 3.71 -12.85
N ASN A 196 -4.96 3.48 -12.09
CA ASN A 196 -3.58 3.61 -12.51
C ASN A 196 -2.91 2.24 -12.44
N ALA A 197 -2.11 1.89 -13.45
CA ALA A 197 -1.33 0.66 -13.46
C ALA A 197 0.15 0.98 -13.23
N PHE A 198 0.78 0.23 -12.33
CA PHE A 198 2.19 0.35 -11.98
C PHE A 198 2.87 -1.00 -12.23
N VAL A 199 3.94 -0.99 -13.01
CA VAL A 199 4.74 -2.17 -13.35
C VAL A 199 5.98 -2.24 -12.47
N GLU A 200 6.44 -3.45 -12.15
CA GLU A 200 7.71 -3.71 -11.48
C GLU A 200 8.89 -3.03 -12.21
N ASN A 201 9.86 -2.52 -11.42
CA ASN A 201 11.05 -1.83 -11.93
C ASN A 201 12.12 -2.80 -12.42
#